data_e29b2c68c0117f4bbc21e055afa1ce4f
#
_entry.id   e29b2c68c0117f4bbc21e055afa1ce4f
#
_cell.length_a   1.000
_cell.length_b   1.000
_cell.length_c   1.000
_cell.angle_alpha   90.00
_cell.angle_beta   90.00
_cell.angle_gamma   90.00
#
_symmetry.space_group_name_H-M   'P 1'
#
loop_
_entity.id
_entity.type
_entity.pdbx_description
1 polymer ?
#
loop_
_entity_poly.entity_id
_entity_poly.type
_entity_poly.pdbx_seq_one_letter_code
_entity_poly.pdbx_strand_id
1 'polypeptide(L)'
;MKFYSILEKVFFMKFQAVFFFTLLFCFNGSTQHVLEIDCDTTRYEYGDYADSIGYYEDLFAGTHEAKVSDNRLRLAYFVALRHYPELKQSKVKLKLKPISSTMQAQPRWDFIFQKRSARRYAVFVNSNASITGICYQDLSFNSLVGWIGHEMAHVLDYSKKNNRQLFAFISSYVFDKNELRRTERKADKVTIKHGLGMQLLEGVNFFHRSKKVKKAYREKKKKYYLTPEEIIADIEDQCHEKQH
;
A
#
# COMPACT_ATOMS: atom_id res chain seq x y z
N MET A 1 -5.35 8.25 24.57
CA MET A 1 -3.91 8.49 24.27
C MET A 1 -3.01 7.28 24.58
N LYS A 2 -3.23 6.50 25.63
CA LYS A 2 -2.39 5.33 26.01
C LYS A 2 -2.49 4.10 25.10
N PHE A 3 -3.61 3.87 24.42
CA PHE A 3 -3.83 2.70 23.56
C PHE A 3 -2.98 2.71 22.26
N TYR A 4 -2.71 3.88 21.69
CA TYR A 4 -1.83 4.04 20.52
C TYR A 4 -0.36 3.71 20.82
N SER A 5 0.10 4.07 22.01
CA SER A 5 1.45 3.77 22.49
C SER A 5 1.71 2.27 22.70
N ILE A 6 0.66 1.51 23.07
CA ILE A 6 0.77 0.07 23.32
C ILE A 6 0.86 -0.71 22.02
N LEU A 7 0.09 -0.35 21.00
CA LEU A 7 0.16 -0.97 19.66
C LEU A 7 1.51 -0.71 18.97
N GLU A 8 2.08 0.47 19.11
CA GLU A 8 3.42 0.78 18.58
C GLU A 8 4.54 0.06 19.37
N LYS A 9 4.45 -0.03 20.70
CA LYS A 9 5.46 -0.70 21.55
C LYS A 9 5.48 -2.22 21.37
N VAL A 10 4.34 -2.87 21.21
CA VAL A 10 4.27 -4.32 20.95
C VAL A 10 4.88 -4.66 19.58
N PHE A 11 4.79 -3.77 18.61
CA PHE A 11 5.44 -3.92 17.31
C PHE A 11 6.97 -3.82 17.39
N PHE A 12 7.49 -3.02 18.33
CA PHE A 12 8.94 -2.77 18.49
C PHE A 12 9.67 -3.88 19.27
N MET A 13 9.01 -4.51 20.25
CA MET A 13 9.66 -5.46 21.19
C MET A 13 9.93 -6.86 20.62
N LYS A 14 9.40 -7.23 19.45
CA LYS A 14 9.63 -8.58 18.86
C LYS A 14 10.82 -8.67 17.89
N PHE A 15 11.70 -7.66 17.84
CA PHE A 15 12.77 -7.58 16.83
C PHE A 15 14.17 -8.00 17.30
N GLN A 16 14.34 -8.57 18.49
CA GLN A 16 15.63 -9.10 18.93
C GLN A 16 15.56 -10.60 19.15
N ALA A 17 15.79 -11.37 18.16
CA ALA A 17 16.43 -12.69 18.13
C ALA A 17 16.24 -13.33 16.74
N VAL A 18 17.29 -13.56 16.01
CA VAL A 18 17.63 -14.84 15.38
C VAL A 18 18.94 -14.74 14.61
N PHE A 19 19.75 -15.68 14.90
CA PHE A 19 21.10 -16.05 14.56
C PHE A 19 21.38 -16.37 13.08
N PHE A 20 22.65 -16.27 12.73
CA PHE A 20 23.39 -16.69 11.54
C PHE A 20 23.06 -18.07 10.99
N PHE A 21 22.96 -18.18 9.66
CA PHE A 21 23.46 -19.31 8.89
C PHE A 21 23.84 -18.87 7.48
N THR A 22 25.11 -19.05 7.15
CA THR A 22 25.73 -18.85 5.84
C THR A 22 25.53 -20.08 4.96
N LEU A 23 25.17 -19.90 3.69
CA LEU A 23 25.50 -20.84 2.62
C LEU A 23 25.59 -20.13 1.26
N LEU A 24 26.71 -20.33 0.59
CA LEU A 24 27.02 -19.95 -0.78
C LEU A 24 26.07 -20.63 -1.77
N PHE A 25 25.59 -19.90 -2.77
CA PHE A 25 25.20 -20.50 -4.04
C PHE A 25 25.52 -19.63 -5.25
N CYS A 26 25.93 -20.30 -6.30
CA CYS A 26 26.54 -19.84 -7.53
C CYS A 26 25.66 -18.89 -8.38
N PHE A 27 26.31 -17.94 -9.02
CA PHE A 27 25.80 -17.12 -10.11
C PHE A 27 25.44 -18.00 -11.31
N ASN A 28 24.16 -18.02 -11.70
CA ASN A 28 23.75 -18.32 -13.06
C ASN A 28 23.12 -17.06 -13.63
N GLY A 29 23.71 -16.56 -14.71
CA GLY A 29 23.20 -15.41 -15.46
C GLY A 29 21.85 -15.77 -16.09
N SER A 30 20.77 -15.21 -15.53
CA SER A 30 19.46 -15.23 -16.17
C SER A 30 19.34 -14.01 -17.06
N THR A 31 19.30 -14.23 -18.36
CA THR A 31 18.75 -13.29 -19.34
C THR A 31 17.36 -12.86 -18.85
N GLN A 32 17.18 -11.59 -18.51
CA GLN A 32 15.85 -11.03 -18.28
C GLN A 32 15.07 -11.11 -19.59
N HIS A 33 14.17 -12.07 -19.70
CA HIS A 33 13.06 -11.97 -20.64
C HIS A 33 12.21 -10.77 -20.22
N VAL A 34 12.21 -9.73 -21.02
CA VAL A 34 11.21 -8.68 -20.96
C VAL A 34 9.92 -9.32 -21.47
N LEU A 35 9.06 -9.75 -20.56
CA LEU A 35 7.74 -10.21 -20.89
C LEU A 35 6.96 -9.01 -21.44
N GLU A 36 6.56 -9.07 -22.69
CA GLU A 36 5.62 -8.14 -23.30
C GLU A 36 4.22 -8.46 -22.73
N ILE A 37 3.79 -7.66 -21.77
CA ILE A 37 2.46 -7.79 -21.16
C ILE A 37 1.49 -6.99 -22.03
N ASP A 38 0.70 -7.67 -22.84
CA ASP A 38 -0.31 -7.10 -23.74
C ASP A 38 -1.60 -6.72 -22.99
N CYS A 39 -1.48 -5.81 -22.00
CA CYS A 39 -2.64 -5.23 -21.33
C CYS A 39 -2.33 -3.83 -20.83
N ASP A 40 -3.30 -3.17 -20.18
CA ASP A 40 -3.19 -1.78 -19.75
C ASP A 40 -1.86 -1.50 -19.03
N THR A 41 -0.87 -1.05 -19.79
CA THR A 41 0.47 -0.67 -19.36
C THR A 41 0.54 0.82 -19.02
N THR A 42 -0.60 1.46 -18.78
CA THR A 42 -0.67 2.88 -18.45
C THR A 42 0.32 3.22 -17.36
N ARG A 43 1.21 4.14 -17.67
CA ARG A 43 2.16 4.72 -16.74
C ARG A 43 1.69 6.11 -16.36
N TYR A 44 1.63 6.40 -15.08
CA TYR A 44 1.25 7.71 -14.57
C TYR A 44 2.48 8.58 -14.35
N GLU A 45 2.53 9.71 -15.04
CA GLU A 45 3.56 10.74 -14.84
C GLU A 45 2.92 11.97 -14.19
N TYR A 46 3.66 12.63 -13.29
CA TYR A 46 3.12 13.78 -12.55
C TYR A 46 2.72 14.93 -13.49
N GLY A 47 3.53 15.17 -14.54
CA GLY A 47 3.29 16.25 -15.51
C GLY A 47 1.93 16.15 -16.19
N ASP A 48 1.46 14.94 -16.48
CA ASP A 48 0.19 14.72 -17.19
C ASP A 48 -1.05 15.10 -16.37
N TYR A 49 -0.88 15.22 -15.06
CA TYR A 49 -1.97 15.44 -14.10
C TYR A 49 -1.81 16.70 -13.28
N ALA A 50 -0.69 17.43 -13.39
CA ALA A 50 -0.34 18.53 -12.49
C ALA A 50 -1.45 19.59 -12.38
N ASP A 51 -2.11 19.92 -13.48
CA ASP A 51 -3.17 20.91 -13.56
C ASP A 51 -4.56 20.37 -13.13
N SER A 52 -4.66 19.06 -12.87
CA SER A 52 -5.94 18.39 -12.57
C SER A 52 -6.27 18.35 -11.07
N ILE A 53 -5.41 18.88 -10.21
CA ILE A 53 -5.57 18.74 -8.75
C ILE A 53 -6.88 19.35 -8.25
N GLY A 54 -7.24 20.54 -8.72
CA GLY A 54 -8.50 21.20 -8.37
C GLY A 54 -9.72 20.38 -8.77
N TYR A 55 -9.71 19.84 -10.00
CA TYR A 55 -10.77 18.97 -10.48
C TYR A 55 -10.98 17.74 -9.55
N TYR A 56 -9.90 17.10 -9.12
CA TYR A 56 -10.02 15.94 -8.24
C TYR A 56 -10.47 16.31 -6.82
N GLU A 57 -10.04 17.44 -6.30
CA GLU A 57 -10.49 17.94 -5.00
C GLU A 57 -11.99 18.21 -4.99
N ASP A 58 -12.51 18.81 -6.05
CA ASP A 58 -13.94 19.05 -6.22
C ASP A 58 -14.73 17.74 -6.39
N LEU A 59 -14.20 16.80 -7.21
CA LEU A 59 -14.84 15.50 -7.46
C LEU A 59 -15.02 14.66 -6.18
N PHE A 60 -14.09 14.76 -5.23
CA PHE A 60 -14.09 14.02 -3.99
C PHE A 60 -14.37 14.85 -2.74
N ALA A 61 -14.83 16.11 -2.94
CA ALA A 61 -15.14 17.02 -1.85
C ALA A 61 -16.13 16.40 -0.83
N GLY A 62 -15.89 16.66 0.45
CA GLY A 62 -16.72 16.17 1.56
C GLY A 62 -16.51 14.72 1.97
N THR A 63 -15.87 13.90 1.13
CA THR A 63 -15.57 12.49 1.46
C THR A 63 -14.08 12.23 1.61
N HIS A 64 -13.25 12.76 0.73
CA HIS A 64 -11.81 12.53 0.72
C HIS A 64 -11.04 13.82 0.94
N GLU A 65 -10.00 13.75 1.75
CA GLU A 65 -9.14 14.89 2.04
C GLU A 65 -7.67 14.47 1.99
N ALA A 66 -6.88 15.14 1.14
CA ALA A 66 -5.43 15.03 1.13
C ALA A 66 -4.80 16.19 1.92
N LYS A 67 -4.69 16.04 3.25
CA LYS A 67 -4.13 17.05 4.17
C LYS A 67 -2.60 17.04 4.18
N VAL A 68 -2.02 17.29 3.02
CA VAL A 68 -0.58 17.39 2.80
C VAL A 68 -0.28 18.55 1.86
N SER A 69 0.84 19.23 2.03
CA SER A 69 1.24 20.37 1.19
C SER A 69 1.87 19.95 -0.15
N ASP A 70 2.34 18.72 -0.25
CA ASP A 70 2.97 18.20 -1.46
C ASP A 70 1.91 17.84 -2.52
N ASN A 71 1.86 18.62 -3.60
CA ASN A 71 0.90 18.45 -4.69
C ASN A 71 1.07 17.10 -5.41
N ARG A 72 2.32 16.62 -5.55
CA ARG A 72 2.60 15.33 -6.17
C ARG A 72 1.99 14.18 -5.36
N LEU A 73 2.10 14.21 -4.04
CA LEU A 73 1.49 13.21 -3.16
C LEU A 73 -0.04 13.33 -3.14
N ARG A 74 -0.58 14.56 -3.14
CA ARG A 74 -2.04 14.80 -3.22
C ARG A 74 -2.61 14.21 -4.50
N LEU A 75 -1.97 14.50 -5.61
CA LEU A 75 -2.41 14.03 -6.92
C LEU A 75 -2.33 12.50 -7.03
N ALA A 76 -1.22 11.87 -6.57
CA ALA A 76 -1.10 10.42 -6.54
C ALA A 76 -2.24 9.77 -5.73
N TYR A 77 -2.66 10.40 -4.63
CA TYR A 77 -3.80 9.94 -3.84
C TYR A 77 -5.11 9.94 -4.63
N PHE A 78 -5.42 11.01 -5.32
CA PHE A 78 -6.65 11.11 -6.09
C PHE A 78 -6.64 10.23 -7.34
N VAL A 79 -5.50 10.12 -8.01
CA VAL A 79 -5.33 9.21 -9.16
C VAL A 79 -5.54 7.77 -8.73
N ALA A 80 -4.95 7.33 -7.62
CA ALA A 80 -5.18 5.99 -7.08
C ALA A 80 -6.65 5.79 -6.69
N LEU A 81 -7.28 6.79 -6.06
CA LEU A 81 -8.68 6.70 -5.61
C LEU A 81 -9.67 6.50 -6.77
N ARG A 82 -9.40 7.03 -7.96
CA ARG A 82 -10.25 6.82 -9.16
C ARG A 82 -10.44 5.34 -9.49
N HIS A 83 -9.48 4.50 -9.15
CA HIS A 83 -9.53 3.07 -9.37
C HIS A 83 -10.41 2.33 -8.34
N TYR A 84 -10.91 3.02 -7.30
CA TYR A 84 -11.71 2.45 -6.23
C TYR A 84 -13.10 3.12 -6.15
N PRO A 85 -13.98 2.91 -7.14
CA PRO A 85 -15.32 3.54 -7.17
C PRO A 85 -16.15 3.19 -5.93
N GLU A 86 -15.92 2.02 -5.30
CA GLU A 86 -16.61 1.59 -4.08
C GLU A 86 -16.28 2.48 -2.88
N LEU A 87 -15.14 3.17 -2.91
CA LEU A 87 -14.72 4.09 -1.85
C LEU A 87 -15.20 5.52 -2.04
N LYS A 88 -15.87 5.85 -3.14
CA LYS A 88 -16.30 7.23 -3.46
C LYS A 88 -17.06 7.91 -2.32
N GLN A 89 -17.87 7.16 -1.57
CA GLN A 89 -18.64 7.68 -0.43
C GLN A 89 -17.96 7.45 0.93
N SER A 90 -16.79 6.84 0.95
CA SER A 90 -16.04 6.58 2.18
C SER A 90 -15.30 7.84 2.64
N LYS A 91 -15.24 8.07 3.96
CA LYS A 91 -14.52 9.21 4.51
C LYS A 91 -13.06 8.84 4.78
N VAL A 92 -12.15 9.22 3.86
CA VAL A 92 -10.74 8.89 3.95
C VAL A 92 -9.88 10.16 3.95
N LYS A 93 -8.87 10.21 4.83
CA LYS A 93 -7.91 11.32 4.91
C LYS A 93 -6.49 10.82 4.67
N LEU A 94 -5.81 11.43 3.71
CA LEU A 94 -4.37 11.28 3.54
C LEU A 94 -3.62 12.22 4.49
N LYS A 95 -2.61 11.72 5.20
CA LYS A 95 -1.81 12.49 6.15
C LYS A 95 -0.36 12.07 6.16
N LEU A 96 0.55 13.01 6.31
CA LEU A 96 1.94 12.75 6.67
C LEU A 96 2.07 12.49 8.18
N LYS A 97 2.80 11.44 8.53
CA LYS A 97 3.07 11.08 9.93
C LYS A 97 4.35 10.22 10.00
N PRO A 98 5.22 10.36 11.00
CA PRO A 98 6.26 9.38 11.27
C PRO A 98 5.63 8.04 11.64
N ILE A 99 5.88 7.01 10.81
CA ILE A 99 5.39 5.64 11.02
C ILE A 99 6.50 4.64 10.69
N SER A 100 6.36 3.40 11.13
CA SER A 100 7.35 2.33 10.94
C SER A 100 7.26 1.61 9.58
N SER A 101 6.33 2.01 8.73
CA SER A 101 6.16 1.53 7.35
C SER A 101 6.23 2.72 6.38
N THR A 102 6.28 2.46 5.08
CA THR A 102 6.25 3.55 4.07
C THR A 102 4.88 4.21 4.01
N MET A 103 3.81 3.40 4.03
CA MET A 103 2.41 3.83 4.11
C MET A 103 1.64 2.88 5.00
N GLN A 104 0.47 3.31 5.48
CA GLN A 104 -0.40 2.50 6.32
C GLN A 104 -1.83 3.03 6.31
N ALA A 105 -2.79 2.18 5.94
CA ALA A 105 -4.21 2.47 6.11
C ALA A 105 -4.72 2.02 7.48
N GLN A 106 -5.59 2.82 8.08
CA GLN A 106 -6.21 2.50 9.37
C GLN A 106 -7.64 3.03 9.44
N PRO A 107 -8.58 2.28 10.06
CA PRO A 107 -9.81 2.89 10.56
C PRO A 107 -9.47 3.86 11.70
N ARG A 108 -10.23 4.94 11.84
CA ARG A 108 -10.09 5.78 13.02
C ARG A 108 -10.47 5.00 14.27
N TRP A 109 -9.82 5.30 15.40
CA TRP A 109 -10.02 4.59 16.68
C TRP A 109 -11.49 4.56 17.16
N ASP A 110 -12.28 5.57 16.77
CA ASP A 110 -13.69 5.69 17.11
C ASP A 110 -14.62 4.77 16.28
N PHE A 111 -14.06 3.94 15.39
CA PHE A 111 -14.85 3.03 14.52
C PHE A 111 -15.78 2.09 15.29
N ILE A 112 -15.40 1.73 16.52
CA ILE A 112 -16.18 0.82 17.38
C ILE A 112 -17.54 1.43 17.77
N PHE A 113 -17.64 2.76 17.81
CA PHE A 113 -18.84 3.53 18.13
C PHE A 113 -19.60 4.02 16.89
N GLN A 114 -19.05 3.78 15.68
CA GLN A 114 -19.61 4.28 14.43
C GLN A 114 -20.38 3.19 13.68
N LYS A 115 -21.51 3.56 13.08
CA LYS A 115 -22.13 2.73 12.05
C LYS A 115 -21.16 2.58 10.88
N ARG A 116 -21.19 1.43 10.18
CA ARG A 116 -20.28 1.14 9.06
C ARG A 116 -20.23 2.26 8.02
N SER A 117 -21.38 2.83 7.65
CA SER A 117 -21.50 3.93 6.68
C SER A 117 -20.92 5.26 7.17
N ALA A 118 -20.77 5.45 8.48
CA ALA A 118 -20.25 6.69 9.07
C ALA A 118 -18.77 6.60 9.45
N ARG A 119 -18.13 5.44 9.26
CA ARG A 119 -16.74 5.23 9.61
C ARG A 119 -15.81 6.13 8.82
N ARG A 120 -14.71 6.48 9.45
CA ARG A 120 -13.66 7.30 8.90
C ARG A 120 -12.36 6.53 8.89
N TYR A 121 -11.59 6.70 7.83
CA TYR A 121 -10.31 6.03 7.63
C TYR A 121 -9.19 7.06 7.45
N ALA A 122 -7.96 6.63 7.64
CA ALA A 122 -6.79 7.44 7.33
C ALA A 122 -5.76 6.58 6.60
N VAL A 123 -5.16 7.14 5.57
CA VAL A 123 -3.94 6.65 4.94
C VAL A 123 -2.80 7.54 5.46
N PHE A 124 -1.90 6.96 6.23
CA PHE A 124 -0.70 7.62 6.71
C PHE A 124 0.44 7.34 5.76
N VAL A 125 1.16 8.40 5.39
CA VAL A 125 2.38 8.32 4.60
C VAL A 125 3.55 8.72 5.48
N ASN A 126 4.61 7.93 5.44
CA ASN A 126 5.77 8.15 6.28
C ASN A 126 6.53 9.42 5.90
N SER A 127 6.66 10.32 6.86
CA SER A 127 7.46 11.54 6.74
C SER A 127 8.90 11.40 7.25
N ASN A 128 9.30 10.20 7.76
CA ASN A 128 10.61 9.98 8.36
C ASN A 128 11.23 8.66 7.86
N ALA A 129 12.36 8.77 7.15
CA ALA A 129 13.10 7.63 6.62
C ALA A 129 13.90 6.81 7.65
N SER A 130 13.93 7.21 8.93
CA SER A 130 14.83 6.62 9.94
C SER A 130 14.64 5.10 10.12
N ILE A 131 13.44 4.56 9.94
CA ILE A 131 13.15 3.13 10.11
C ILE A 131 13.24 2.38 8.78
N THR A 132 12.65 2.90 7.73
CA THR A 132 12.52 2.25 6.42
C THR A 132 13.75 2.46 5.53
N GLY A 133 14.50 3.53 5.76
CA GLY A 133 15.61 4.01 4.91
C GLY A 133 15.15 4.92 3.78
N ILE A 134 13.85 5.04 3.55
CA ILE A 134 13.23 5.86 2.49
C ILE A 134 11.98 6.57 3.03
N CYS A 135 11.57 7.62 2.34
CA CYS A 135 10.27 8.25 2.50
C CYS A 135 9.55 8.34 1.15
N TYR A 136 8.37 8.92 1.12
CA TYR A 136 7.55 8.96 -0.11
C TYR A 136 8.20 9.75 -1.24
N GLN A 137 9.08 10.71 -0.94
CA GLN A 137 9.81 11.49 -1.94
C GLN A 137 10.78 10.65 -2.77
N ASP A 138 11.25 9.52 -2.24
CA ASP A 138 12.14 8.59 -2.95
C ASP A 138 11.42 7.74 -3.99
N LEU A 139 10.08 7.69 -3.95
CA LEU A 139 9.26 6.92 -4.89
C LEU A 139 8.95 7.74 -6.14
N SER A 140 8.86 7.11 -7.31
CA SER A 140 8.31 7.74 -8.52
C SER A 140 6.83 8.07 -8.31
N PHE A 141 6.26 8.94 -9.15
CA PHE A 141 4.82 9.23 -9.12
C PHE A 141 4.01 7.96 -9.36
N ASN A 142 4.40 7.17 -10.34
CA ASN A 142 3.76 5.90 -10.68
C ASN A 142 3.77 4.92 -9.49
N SER A 143 4.93 4.76 -8.83
CA SER A 143 5.04 3.94 -7.61
C SER A 143 4.20 4.47 -6.44
N LEU A 144 4.05 5.80 -6.30
CA LEU A 144 3.18 6.41 -5.29
C LEU A 144 1.72 6.01 -5.53
N VAL A 145 1.25 6.10 -6.78
CA VAL A 145 -0.10 5.68 -7.18
C VAL A 145 -0.33 4.21 -6.81
N GLY A 146 0.62 3.33 -7.12
CA GLY A 146 0.53 1.89 -6.79
C GLY A 146 0.44 1.63 -5.29
N TRP A 147 1.32 2.23 -4.48
CA TRP A 147 1.31 2.04 -3.03
C TRP A 147 0.09 2.66 -2.36
N ILE A 148 -0.38 3.81 -2.82
CA ILE A 148 -1.63 4.40 -2.32
C ILE A 148 -2.81 3.50 -2.72
N GLY A 149 -2.81 2.91 -3.92
CA GLY A 149 -3.78 1.91 -4.32
C GLY A 149 -3.81 0.72 -3.37
N HIS A 150 -2.65 0.20 -2.97
CA HIS A 150 -2.54 -0.86 -1.96
C HIS A 150 -3.19 -0.45 -0.62
N GLU A 151 -2.97 0.77 -0.17
CA GLU A 151 -3.62 1.27 1.05
C GLU A 151 -5.14 1.46 0.87
N MET A 152 -5.62 1.82 -0.34
CA MET A 152 -7.05 1.85 -0.65
C MET A 152 -7.67 0.45 -0.63
N ALA A 153 -6.93 -0.59 -1.05
CA ALA A 153 -7.39 -1.98 -0.94
C ALA A 153 -7.64 -2.38 0.53
N HIS A 154 -6.78 -1.95 1.46
CA HIS A 154 -7.01 -2.13 2.90
C HIS A 154 -8.26 -1.37 3.38
N VAL A 155 -8.44 -0.11 2.96
CA VAL A 155 -9.65 0.66 3.31
C VAL A 155 -10.91 -0.04 2.80
N LEU A 156 -10.87 -0.55 1.57
CA LEU A 156 -11.98 -1.30 0.98
C LEU A 156 -12.30 -2.56 1.78
N ASP A 157 -11.28 -3.31 2.21
CA ASP A 157 -11.46 -4.48 3.06
C ASP A 157 -12.06 -4.11 4.44
N TYR A 158 -11.60 -3.03 5.06
CA TYR A 158 -12.17 -2.52 6.33
C TYR A 158 -13.61 -2.05 6.19
N SER A 159 -13.95 -1.42 5.08
CA SER A 159 -15.30 -0.91 4.81
C SER A 159 -16.36 -2.01 4.71
N LYS A 160 -15.97 -3.20 4.29
CA LYS A 160 -16.84 -4.37 4.14
C LYS A 160 -17.13 -5.09 5.46
N LYS A 161 -16.30 -4.91 6.50
CA LYS A 161 -16.42 -5.60 7.79
C LYS A 161 -17.37 -4.87 8.74
N ASN A 162 -18.17 -5.60 9.52
CA ASN A 162 -18.87 -5.02 10.68
C ASN A 162 -17.88 -4.71 11.83
N ASN A 163 -18.35 -4.10 12.94
CA ASN A 163 -17.44 -3.68 14.02
C ASN A 163 -16.73 -4.85 14.70
N ARG A 164 -17.45 -5.97 14.93
CA ARG A 164 -16.87 -7.17 15.52
C ARG A 164 -15.83 -7.82 14.62
N GLN A 165 -16.15 -7.94 13.33
CA GLN A 165 -15.23 -8.49 12.33
C GLN A 165 -13.97 -7.60 12.18
N LEU A 166 -14.13 -6.27 12.18
CA LEU A 166 -13.02 -5.35 12.08
C LEU A 166 -12.11 -5.40 13.30
N PHE A 167 -12.69 -5.49 14.49
CA PHE A 167 -11.93 -5.65 15.74
C PHE A 167 -11.15 -6.97 15.76
N ALA A 168 -11.81 -8.10 15.45
CA ALA A 168 -11.16 -9.41 15.36
C ALA A 168 -10.04 -9.41 14.32
N PHE A 169 -10.29 -8.81 13.15
CA PHE A 169 -9.29 -8.65 12.09
C PHE A 169 -8.06 -7.86 12.56
N ILE A 170 -8.25 -6.69 13.19
CA ILE A 170 -7.14 -5.88 13.71
C ILE A 170 -6.32 -6.69 14.73
N SER A 171 -6.96 -7.42 15.60
CA SER A 171 -6.28 -8.27 16.58
C SER A 171 -5.46 -9.37 15.90
N SER A 172 -6.04 -10.12 14.97
CA SER A 172 -5.33 -11.19 14.26
C SER A 172 -4.20 -10.64 13.39
N TYR A 173 -4.40 -9.53 12.69
CA TYR A 173 -3.38 -8.87 11.88
C TYR A 173 -2.13 -8.48 12.70
N VAL A 174 -2.32 -8.06 13.96
CA VAL A 174 -1.21 -7.66 14.85
C VAL A 174 -0.47 -8.87 15.44
N PHE A 175 -1.19 -9.93 15.78
CA PHE A 175 -0.63 -11.04 16.55
C PHE A 175 -0.30 -12.27 15.71
N ASP A 176 -0.93 -12.47 14.54
CA ASP A 176 -0.70 -13.60 13.65
C ASP A 176 0.06 -13.18 12.38
N LYS A 177 1.28 -13.69 12.22
CA LYS A 177 2.13 -13.43 11.04
C LYS A 177 1.56 -14.02 9.75
N ASN A 178 0.80 -15.10 9.83
CA ASN A 178 0.17 -15.70 8.66
C ASN A 178 -1.01 -14.85 8.20
N GLU A 179 -1.80 -14.32 9.17
CA GLU A 179 -2.86 -13.39 8.87
C GLU A 179 -2.31 -12.09 8.27
N LEU A 180 -1.22 -11.55 8.82
CA LEU A 180 -0.52 -10.41 8.23
C LEU A 180 -0.15 -10.69 6.77
N ARG A 181 0.53 -11.81 6.49
CA ARG A 181 0.92 -12.18 5.12
C ARG A 181 -0.29 -12.33 4.19
N ARG A 182 -1.34 -13.02 4.65
CA ARG A 182 -2.57 -13.20 3.87
C ARG A 182 -3.21 -11.86 3.53
N THR A 183 -3.25 -10.94 4.47
CA THR A 183 -3.86 -9.62 4.32
C THR A 183 -3.08 -8.74 3.34
N GLU A 184 -1.74 -8.70 3.46
CA GLU A 184 -0.91 -7.90 2.56
C GLU A 184 -0.99 -8.41 1.11
N ARG A 185 -0.89 -9.72 0.92
CA ARG A 185 -1.01 -10.34 -0.41
C ARG A 185 -2.42 -10.19 -1.01
N LYS A 186 -3.47 -10.20 -0.16
CA LYS A 186 -4.83 -9.88 -0.60
C LYS A 186 -4.94 -8.43 -1.06
N ALA A 187 -4.32 -7.49 -0.34
CA ALA A 187 -4.31 -6.08 -0.74
C ALA A 187 -3.59 -5.88 -2.07
N ASP A 188 -2.43 -6.54 -2.28
CA ASP A 188 -1.73 -6.53 -3.57
C ASP A 188 -2.64 -7.03 -4.71
N LYS A 189 -3.30 -8.19 -4.54
CA LYS A 189 -4.22 -8.75 -5.56
C LYS A 189 -5.43 -7.84 -5.83
N VAL A 190 -5.98 -7.22 -4.80
CA VAL A 190 -7.07 -6.24 -4.97
C VAL A 190 -6.57 -5.02 -5.74
N THR A 191 -5.35 -4.56 -5.50
CA THR A 191 -4.73 -3.44 -6.21
C THR A 191 -4.55 -3.76 -7.70
N ILE A 192 -4.07 -4.96 -8.02
CA ILE A 192 -3.95 -5.45 -9.39
C ILE A 192 -5.34 -5.49 -10.05
N LYS A 193 -6.33 -6.07 -9.39
CA LYS A 193 -7.71 -6.15 -9.89
C LYS A 193 -8.35 -4.79 -10.16
N HIS A 194 -7.91 -3.75 -9.47
CA HIS A 194 -8.37 -2.36 -9.70
C HIS A 194 -7.53 -1.63 -10.78
N GLY A 195 -6.72 -2.35 -11.57
CA GLY A 195 -5.96 -1.79 -12.70
C GLY A 195 -4.70 -1.02 -12.29
N LEU A 196 -4.16 -1.26 -11.09
CA LEU A 196 -2.93 -0.63 -10.60
C LEU A 196 -1.76 -1.62 -10.45
N GLY A 197 -1.80 -2.74 -11.20
CA GLY A 197 -0.79 -3.78 -11.13
C GLY A 197 0.59 -3.31 -11.55
N MET A 198 0.71 -2.57 -12.66
CA MET A 198 2.00 -2.04 -13.13
C MET A 198 2.59 -0.99 -12.17
N GLN A 199 1.75 -0.16 -11.56
CA GLN A 199 2.14 0.82 -10.55
C GLN A 199 2.67 0.14 -9.29
N LEU A 200 1.98 -0.90 -8.84
CA LEU A 200 2.40 -1.72 -7.71
C LEU A 200 3.73 -2.44 -8.01
N LEU A 201 3.86 -3.03 -9.20
CA LEU A 201 5.08 -3.71 -9.66
C LEU A 201 6.29 -2.78 -9.63
N GLU A 202 6.15 -1.55 -10.13
CA GLU A 202 7.22 -0.56 -10.08
C GLU A 202 7.63 -0.25 -8.63
N GLY A 203 6.66 -0.07 -7.74
CA GLY A 203 6.89 0.17 -6.32
C GLY A 203 7.57 -1.00 -5.62
N VAL A 204 7.16 -2.23 -5.89
CA VAL A 204 7.78 -3.45 -5.34
C VAL A 204 9.21 -3.62 -5.86
N ASN A 205 9.45 -3.41 -7.16
CA ASN A 205 10.79 -3.44 -7.74
C ASN A 205 11.72 -2.39 -7.10
N PHE A 206 11.22 -1.18 -6.82
CA PHE A 206 11.98 -0.16 -6.11
C PHE A 206 12.43 -0.66 -4.73
N PHE A 207 11.54 -1.27 -3.94
CA PHE A 207 11.89 -1.81 -2.62
C PHE A 207 12.93 -2.94 -2.70
N HIS A 208 12.86 -3.77 -3.73
CA HIS A 208 13.80 -4.88 -3.90
C HIS A 208 15.21 -4.42 -4.32
N ARG A 209 15.30 -3.38 -5.15
CA ARG A 209 16.56 -2.96 -5.81
C ARG A 209 17.23 -1.77 -5.13
N SER A 210 16.48 -0.89 -4.47
CA SER A 210 17.04 0.35 -3.92
C SER A 210 17.98 0.09 -2.75
N LYS A 211 19.21 0.58 -2.86
CA LYS A 211 20.22 0.52 -1.78
C LYS A 211 19.84 1.39 -0.57
N LYS A 212 18.98 2.39 -0.74
CA LYS A 212 18.47 3.24 0.34
C LYS A 212 17.57 2.47 1.31
N VAL A 213 16.81 1.50 0.83
CA VAL A 213 15.89 0.69 1.64
C VAL A 213 16.69 -0.15 2.63
N LYS A 214 16.42 0.00 3.92
CA LYS A 214 17.10 -0.79 4.96
C LYS A 214 16.85 -2.28 4.77
N LYS A 215 17.90 -3.10 4.93
CA LYS A 215 17.85 -4.54 4.72
C LYS A 215 16.69 -5.21 5.48
N ALA A 216 16.53 -4.92 6.76
CA ALA A 216 15.45 -5.49 7.57
C ALA A 216 14.05 -5.15 7.03
N TYR A 217 13.86 -3.92 6.52
CA TYR A 217 12.59 -3.50 5.93
C TYR A 217 12.35 -4.17 4.58
N ARG A 218 13.38 -4.32 3.75
CA ARG A 218 13.33 -5.06 2.48
C ARG A 218 12.94 -6.53 2.70
N GLU A 219 13.58 -7.22 3.65
CA GLU A 219 13.25 -8.62 3.97
C GLU A 219 11.82 -8.77 4.51
N LYS A 220 11.35 -7.78 5.29
CA LYS A 220 9.95 -7.73 5.71
C LYS A 220 9.02 -7.65 4.50
N LYS A 221 9.29 -6.76 3.51
CA LYS A 221 8.48 -6.64 2.31
C LYS A 221 8.45 -7.95 1.52
N LYS A 222 9.61 -8.55 1.24
CA LYS A 222 9.70 -9.85 0.54
C LYS A 222 8.91 -10.97 1.24
N LYS A 223 8.85 -10.95 2.56
CA LYS A 223 8.18 -12.00 3.34
C LYS A 223 6.66 -11.93 3.27
N TYR A 224 6.09 -10.74 3.25
CA TYR A 224 4.65 -10.55 3.46
C TYR A 224 3.89 -10.16 2.20
N TYR A 225 4.52 -9.55 1.21
CA TYR A 225 3.92 -9.05 -0.02
C TYR A 225 4.08 -10.02 -1.19
N LEU A 226 3.42 -9.76 -2.32
CA LEU A 226 3.68 -10.46 -3.57
C LEU A 226 5.09 -10.14 -4.08
N THR A 227 5.72 -11.13 -4.71
CA THR A 227 6.98 -10.89 -5.45
C THR A 227 6.69 -10.21 -6.79
N PRO A 228 7.68 -9.60 -7.45
CA PRO A 228 7.50 -9.06 -8.79
C PRO A 228 6.94 -10.09 -9.78
N GLU A 229 7.41 -11.33 -9.72
CA GLU A 229 6.99 -12.42 -10.59
C GLU A 229 5.52 -12.81 -10.34
N GLU A 230 5.10 -12.85 -9.08
CA GLU A 230 3.70 -13.11 -8.71
C GLU A 230 2.77 -11.97 -9.16
N ILE A 231 3.23 -10.71 -9.08
CA ILE A 231 2.46 -9.57 -9.57
C ILE A 231 2.29 -9.64 -11.09
N ILE A 232 3.36 -9.97 -11.83
CA ILE A 232 3.31 -10.14 -13.28
C ILE A 232 2.30 -11.22 -13.65
N ALA A 233 2.38 -12.40 -13.02
CA ALA A 233 1.45 -13.49 -13.27
C ALA A 233 -0.02 -13.09 -12.98
N ASP A 234 -0.29 -12.42 -11.84
CA ASP A 234 -1.65 -11.95 -11.51
C ASP A 234 -2.15 -10.87 -12.52
N ILE A 235 -1.26 -10.04 -13.11
CA ILE A 235 -1.61 -9.10 -14.18
C ILE A 235 -1.97 -9.83 -15.46
N GLU A 236 -1.15 -10.80 -15.87
CA GLU A 236 -1.39 -11.63 -17.07
C GLU A 236 -2.71 -12.38 -16.98
N ASP A 237 -2.98 -13.04 -15.85
CA ASP A 237 -4.25 -13.72 -15.59
C ASP A 237 -5.46 -12.77 -15.74
N GLN A 238 -5.36 -11.56 -15.16
CA GLN A 238 -6.42 -10.56 -15.28
C GLN A 238 -6.64 -10.08 -16.72
N CYS A 239 -5.58 -10.03 -17.53
CA CYS A 239 -5.69 -9.63 -18.93
C CYS A 239 -6.41 -10.70 -19.74
N HIS A 240 -6.11 -11.96 -19.52
CA HIS A 240 -6.79 -13.08 -20.17
C HIS A 240 -8.30 -13.12 -19.81
N GLU A 241 -8.65 -12.88 -18.53
CA GLU A 241 -10.06 -12.83 -18.10
C GLU A 241 -10.88 -11.71 -18.77
N LYS A 242 -10.25 -10.61 -19.20
CA LYS A 242 -10.95 -9.50 -19.88
C LYS A 242 -11.13 -9.69 -21.38
N GLN A 243 -10.43 -10.65 -21.98
CA GLN A 243 -10.51 -10.96 -23.40
C GLN A 243 -11.59 -12.01 -23.72
N HIS A 244 -12.16 -12.65 -22.73
CA HIS A 244 -13.26 -13.62 -22.80
C HIS A 244 -14.54 -13.07 -22.15
#